data_5b73f233b861fbdc8e932e09e15bca83
#
_entry.id   5b73f233b861fbdc8e932e09e15bca83
#
_cell.length_a   1.000
_cell.length_b   1.000
_cell.length_c   1.000
_cell.angle_alpha   90.00
_cell.angle_beta   90.00
_cell.angle_gamma   90.00
#
_symmetry.space_group_name_H-M   'P 1'
#
loop_
_entity.id
_entity.type
_entity.pdbx_description
1 polymer ?
#
loop_
_entity_poly.entity_id
_entity_poly.type
_entity_poly.pdbx_seq_one_letter_code
_entity_poly.pdbx_strand_id
1 'polypeptide(L)'
;DRSPSRGLGDVYKRQVYIIETKHEKDTNALETVRTLFANKTRDFITAVDEKSIILVKEVKGNESYDELDKTADVIIDMLSTEAMSAAHVAYGTIVNDIREVSRSYKEAKMALDVGKIFYSNKNVVAYNRLGIGRLIYQLPIPLCQMFIKEIFEGKAPDDFDDETLSTINKFFENSLNVSETSRQLYIHRNTLVYRLDKLQKSTGLDLRVFDDAITFKIALMVVKYMKYMESKDTF
;
A
#
# COMPACT_ATOMS: atom_id res chain seq x y z
N ASP A 1 -25.32 26.56 -44.22
CA ASP A 1 -24.75 25.27 -43.83
C ASP A 1 -24.01 25.43 -42.48
N ARG A 2 -24.74 25.24 -41.39
CA ARG A 2 -24.16 25.36 -40.05
C ARG A 2 -23.98 23.93 -39.51
N SER A 3 -22.81 23.38 -39.75
CA SER A 3 -22.38 22.20 -39.01
C SER A 3 -22.43 22.51 -37.50
N PRO A 4 -23.11 21.69 -36.67
CA PRO A 4 -23.04 21.86 -35.25
C PRO A 4 -21.58 21.60 -34.84
N SER A 5 -20.94 22.56 -34.21
CA SER A 5 -19.67 22.40 -33.53
C SER A 5 -19.81 21.23 -32.58
N ARG A 6 -19.24 20.09 -32.92
CA ARG A 6 -19.05 18.98 -31.96
C ARG A 6 -18.30 19.57 -30.78
N GLY A 7 -19.00 19.62 -29.65
CA GLY A 7 -18.46 20.17 -28.44
C GLY A 7 -17.10 19.58 -28.11
N LEU A 8 -16.10 20.42 -28.07
CA LEU A 8 -14.82 20.24 -27.41
C LEU A 8 -15.06 20.04 -25.91
N GLY A 9 -15.58 18.90 -25.49
CA GLY A 9 -16.04 18.75 -24.10
C GLY A 9 -16.09 17.37 -23.51
N ASP A 10 -15.85 16.32 -24.26
CA ASP A 10 -15.64 14.99 -23.66
C ASP A 10 -14.22 14.93 -23.08
N VAL A 11 -14.07 15.48 -21.88
CA VAL A 11 -12.87 15.29 -21.07
C VAL A 11 -12.87 13.80 -20.68
N TYR A 12 -12.11 13.02 -21.43
CA TYR A 12 -11.95 11.60 -21.13
C TYR A 12 -11.11 11.46 -19.86
N LYS A 13 -11.77 11.23 -18.75
CA LYS A 13 -11.10 10.88 -17.50
C LYS A 13 -10.40 9.55 -17.64
N ARG A 14 -9.18 9.46 -17.15
CA ARG A 14 -8.37 8.24 -17.15
C ARG A 14 -7.90 7.92 -15.74
N GLN A 15 -7.71 6.64 -15.49
CA GLN A 15 -7.07 6.16 -14.28
C GLN A 15 -6.13 5.01 -14.64
N VAL A 16 -4.98 4.96 -13.97
CA VAL A 16 -4.00 3.89 -14.17
C VAL A 16 -4.08 2.90 -13.03
N TYR A 17 -4.19 1.62 -13.40
CA TYR A 17 -4.03 0.47 -12.52
C TYR A 17 -2.73 -0.24 -12.87
N ILE A 18 -1.98 -0.65 -11.87
CA ILE A 18 -0.85 -1.57 -11.99
C ILE A 18 -1.26 -2.87 -11.32
N ILE A 19 -1.19 -3.95 -12.07
CA ILE A 19 -1.51 -5.30 -11.64
C ILE A 19 -0.19 -6.05 -11.61
N GLU A 20 0.27 -6.44 -10.43
CA GLU A 20 1.50 -7.20 -10.27
C GLU A 20 1.15 -8.65 -9.92
N THR A 21 1.60 -9.58 -10.76
CA THR A 21 1.40 -11.02 -10.56
C THR A 21 2.53 -11.61 -9.73
N LYS A 22 2.24 -12.69 -9.03
CA LYS A 22 3.25 -13.40 -8.22
C LYS A 22 4.29 -14.10 -9.09
N HIS A 23 3.90 -14.60 -10.24
CA HIS A 23 4.76 -15.34 -11.16
C HIS A 23 5.20 -14.48 -12.33
N GLU A 24 6.42 -14.70 -12.78
CA GLU A 24 6.97 -14.02 -13.96
C GLU A 24 6.34 -14.57 -15.25
N LYS A 25 6.16 -13.68 -16.24
CA LYS A 25 5.62 -14.04 -17.58
C LYS A 25 4.26 -14.75 -17.52
N ASP A 26 3.39 -14.30 -16.63
CA ASP A 26 2.04 -14.86 -16.52
C ASP A 26 1.17 -14.42 -17.71
N THR A 27 1.30 -15.15 -18.84
CA THR A 27 0.53 -14.89 -20.05
C THR A 27 -0.97 -15.08 -19.83
N ASN A 28 -1.37 -16.00 -18.96
CA ASN A 28 -2.76 -16.23 -18.62
C ASN A 28 -3.36 -15.03 -17.91
N ALA A 29 -2.61 -14.42 -16.98
CA ALA A 29 -3.04 -13.21 -16.30
C ALA A 29 -3.25 -12.06 -17.28
N LEU A 30 -2.32 -11.84 -18.20
CA LEU A 30 -2.47 -10.79 -19.23
C LEU A 30 -3.69 -11.01 -20.11
N GLU A 31 -3.91 -12.23 -20.61
CA GLU A 31 -5.07 -12.57 -21.45
C GLU A 31 -6.39 -12.47 -20.65
N THR A 32 -6.41 -12.85 -19.38
CA THR A 32 -7.58 -12.69 -18.51
C THR A 32 -7.94 -11.20 -18.35
N VAL A 33 -6.95 -10.33 -18.07
CA VAL A 33 -7.18 -8.89 -17.96
C VAL A 33 -7.66 -8.33 -19.31
N ARG A 34 -7.08 -8.73 -20.44
CA ARG A 34 -7.52 -8.32 -21.78
C ARG A 34 -8.97 -8.72 -22.04
N THR A 35 -9.34 -9.94 -21.70
CA THR A 35 -10.70 -10.47 -21.90
C THR A 35 -11.71 -9.69 -21.06
N LEU A 36 -11.37 -9.38 -19.79
CA LEU A 36 -12.22 -8.61 -18.90
C LEU A 36 -12.57 -7.22 -19.45
N PHE A 37 -11.65 -6.60 -20.19
CA PHE A 37 -11.82 -5.26 -20.77
C PHE A 37 -11.99 -5.27 -22.31
N ALA A 38 -12.15 -6.43 -22.96
CA ALA A 38 -12.21 -6.58 -24.41
C ALA A 38 -13.29 -5.72 -25.11
N ASN A 39 -14.42 -5.49 -24.44
CA ASN A 39 -15.53 -4.69 -24.98
C ASN A 39 -15.39 -3.17 -24.72
N LYS A 40 -14.29 -2.73 -24.13
CA LYS A 40 -14.04 -1.34 -23.78
C LYS A 40 -12.98 -0.76 -24.72
N THR A 41 -13.42 -0.22 -25.84
CA THR A 41 -12.56 0.25 -26.96
C THR A 41 -11.61 1.39 -26.60
N ARG A 42 -11.74 1.96 -25.40
CA ARG A 42 -10.95 3.12 -24.95
C ARG A 42 -10.02 2.81 -23.78
N ASP A 43 -10.01 1.56 -23.33
CA ASP A 43 -9.06 1.09 -22.31
C ASP A 43 -7.79 0.56 -22.99
N PHE A 44 -6.63 0.82 -22.38
CA PHE A 44 -5.34 0.33 -22.85
C PHE A 44 -4.74 -0.63 -21.85
N ILE A 45 -4.31 -1.79 -22.32
CA ILE A 45 -3.71 -2.82 -21.49
C ILE A 45 -2.37 -3.21 -22.12
N THR A 46 -1.32 -3.16 -21.32
CA THR A 46 0.02 -3.55 -21.75
C THR A 46 0.77 -4.23 -20.59
N ALA A 47 1.61 -5.21 -20.92
CA ALA A 47 2.63 -5.70 -20.00
C ALA A 47 3.85 -4.79 -20.13
N VAL A 48 4.41 -4.35 -18.99
CA VAL A 48 5.58 -3.45 -18.95
C VAL A 48 6.83 -4.21 -18.59
N ASP A 49 6.70 -5.21 -17.74
CA ASP A 49 7.75 -6.14 -17.37
C ASP A 49 7.17 -7.54 -17.18
N GLU A 50 7.98 -8.47 -16.70
CA GLU A 50 7.59 -9.88 -16.57
C GLU A 50 6.48 -10.14 -15.53
N LYS A 51 6.22 -9.19 -14.64
CA LYS A 51 5.26 -9.31 -13.54
C LYS A 51 4.15 -8.27 -13.56
N SER A 52 4.33 -7.18 -14.32
CA SER A 52 3.47 -6.01 -14.23
C SER A 52 2.63 -5.80 -15.48
N ILE A 53 1.32 -5.78 -15.29
CA ILE A 53 0.32 -5.42 -16.29
C ILE A 53 -0.19 -4.03 -15.94
N ILE A 54 -0.25 -3.13 -16.93
CA ILE A 54 -0.81 -1.79 -16.77
C ILE A 54 -2.14 -1.74 -17.52
N LEU A 55 -3.17 -1.27 -16.81
CA LEU A 55 -4.45 -0.91 -17.36
C LEU A 55 -4.61 0.61 -17.25
N VAL A 56 -4.78 1.29 -18.38
CA VAL A 56 -5.23 2.68 -18.46
C VAL A 56 -6.72 2.66 -18.77
N LYS A 57 -7.55 2.81 -17.74
CA LYS A 57 -9.01 2.71 -17.84
C LYS A 57 -9.64 4.07 -18.12
N GLU A 58 -10.63 4.11 -19.03
CA GLU A 58 -11.55 5.24 -19.17
C GLU A 58 -12.52 5.26 -17.98
N VAL A 59 -12.61 6.41 -17.31
CA VAL A 59 -13.56 6.65 -16.23
C VAL A 59 -14.74 7.46 -16.77
N LYS A 60 -15.93 6.88 -16.73
CA LYS A 60 -17.15 7.51 -17.26
C LYS A 60 -17.91 8.24 -16.16
N GLY A 61 -18.37 9.46 -16.47
CA GLY A 61 -19.23 10.21 -15.57
C GLY A 61 -18.58 10.60 -14.25
N ASN A 62 -19.32 10.48 -13.16
CA ASN A 62 -18.88 10.74 -11.79
C ASN A 62 -18.66 9.43 -11.02
N GLU A 63 -17.95 8.46 -11.64
CA GLU A 63 -17.58 7.24 -10.92
C GLU A 63 -16.90 7.60 -9.60
N SER A 64 -17.40 7.04 -8.50
CA SER A 64 -16.85 7.23 -7.17
C SER A 64 -15.61 6.35 -6.95
N TYR A 65 -14.79 6.68 -5.95
CA TYR A 65 -13.66 5.82 -5.59
C TYR A 65 -14.11 4.41 -5.17
N ASP A 66 -15.33 4.24 -4.67
CA ASP A 66 -15.88 2.91 -4.34
C ASP A 66 -16.14 2.06 -5.59
N GLU A 67 -16.50 2.67 -6.73
CA GLU A 67 -16.62 1.97 -8.02
C GLU A 67 -15.26 1.60 -8.60
N LEU A 68 -14.23 2.40 -8.33
CA LEU A 68 -12.86 2.12 -8.72
C LEU A 68 -12.27 0.97 -7.89
N ASP A 69 -12.55 0.92 -6.58
CA ASP A 69 -12.22 -0.23 -5.72
C ASP A 69 -12.86 -1.51 -6.28
N LYS A 70 -14.14 -1.48 -6.64
CA LYS A 70 -14.84 -2.63 -7.25
C LYS A 70 -14.17 -3.09 -8.55
N THR A 71 -13.64 -2.16 -9.36
CA THR A 71 -12.89 -2.54 -10.56
C THR A 71 -11.61 -3.33 -10.19
N ALA A 72 -10.89 -2.89 -9.17
CA ALA A 72 -9.70 -3.58 -8.69
C ALA A 72 -10.03 -4.95 -8.08
N ASP A 73 -11.10 -5.04 -7.29
CA ASP A 73 -11.58 -6.30 -6.71
C ASP A 73 -11.98 -7.31 -7.81
N VAL A 74 -12.69 -6.87 -8.85
CA VAL A 74 -13.04 -7.72 -10.00
C VAL A 74 -11.80 -8.24 -10.71
N ILE A 75 -10.76 -7.43 -10.86
CA ILE A 75 -9.48 -7.87 -11.44
C ILE A 75 -8.86 -8.98 -10.58
N ILE A 76 -8.80 -8.79 -9.26
CA ILE A 76 -8.25 -9.79 -8.32
C ILE A 76 -9.05 -11.10 -8.40
N ASP A 77 -10.38 -11.01 -8.35
CA ASP A 77 -11.25 -12.19 -8.40
C ASP A 77 -11.08 -12.97 -9.70
N MET A 78 -11.06 -12.28 -10.85
CA MET A 78 -10.87 -12.91 -12.15
C MET A 78 -9.49 -13.56 -12.28
N LEU A 79 -8.42 -12.91 -11.82
CA LEU A 79 -7.08 -13.48 -11.84
C LEU A 79 -6.98 -14.70 -10.93
N SER A 80 -7.61 -14.66 -9.77
CA SER A 80 -7.64 -15.79 -8.84
C SER A 80 -8.41 -16.99 -9.39
N THR A 81 -9.57 -16.75 -10.04
CA THR A 81 -10.48 -17.82 -10.48
C THR A 81 -10.11 -18.36 -11.88
N GLU A 82 -9.83 -17.49 -12.83
CA GLU A 82 -9.62 -17.88 -14.24
C GLU A 82 -8.14 -18.15 -14.56
N ALA A 83 -7.23 -17.32 -14.01
CA ALA A 83 -5.80 -17.48 -14.26
C ALA A 83 -5.08 -18.27 -13.17
N MET A 84 -5.74 -18.61 -12.05
CA MET A 84 -5.14 -19.21 -10.85
C MET A 84 -3.90 -18.43 -10.36
N SER A 85 -3.90 -17.11 -10.59
CA SER A 85 -2.78 -16.22 -10.30
C SER A 85 -3.10 -15.29 -9.13
N ALA A 86 -2.25 -15.31 -8.12
CA ALA A 86 -2.30 -14.31 -7.06
C ALA A 86 -1.68 -13.00 -7.58
N ALA A 87 -2.38 -11.90 -7.33
CA ALA A 87 -1.93 -10.59 -7.78
C ALA A 87 -2.18 -9.50 -6.72
N HIS A 88 -1.42 -8.41 -6.86
CA HIS A 88 -1.69 -7.15 -6.18
C HIS A 88 -2.09 -6.10 -7.20
N VAL A 89 -3.11 -5.32 -6.89
CA VAL A 89 -3.58 -4.23 -7.74
C VAL A 89 -3.41 -2.91 -7.00
N ALA A 90 -2.71 -1.98 -7.64
CA ALA A 90 -2.60 -0.61 -7.14
C ALA A 90 -3.07 0.37 -8.20
N TYR A 91 -3.68 1.49 -7.79
CA TYR A 91 -4.15 2.48 -8.74
C TYR A 91 -3.91 3.92 -8.26
N GLY A 92 -3.67 4.80 -9.25
CA GLY A 92 -3.47 6.22 -9.06
C GLY A 92 -4.78 7.01 -8.99
N THR A 93 -4.67 8.34 -8.96
CA THR A 93 -5.84 9.22 -9.03
C THR A 93 -6.38 9.34 -10.46
N ILE A 94 -7.65 9.73 -10.55
CA ILE A 94 -8.28 10.05 -11.85
C ILE A 94 -7.61 11.30 -12.40
N VAL A 95 -7.29 11.28 -13.69
CA VAL A 95 -6.77 12.42 -14.45
C VAL A 95 -7.74 12.81 -15.56
N ASN A 96 -7.79 14.11 -15.87
CA ASN A 96 -8.72 14.65 -16.85
C ASN A 96 -8.06 14.92 -18.22
N ASP A 97 -6.73 14.77 -18.29
CA ASP A 97 -5.95 15.00 -19.49
C ASP A 97 -5.04 13.80 -19.76
N ILE A 98 -4.95 13.39 -21.02
CA ILE A 98 -4.07 12.28 -21.44
C ILE A 98 -2.60 12.55 -21.08
N ARG A 99 -2.17 13.80 -21.06
CA ARG A 99 -0.82 14.21 -20.66
C ARG A 99 -0.50 13.95 -19.19
N GLU A 100 -1.53 13.80 -18.36
CA GLU A 100 -1.40 13.51 -16.93
C GLU A 100 -1.44 12.00 -16.59
N VAL A 101 -1.63 11.13 -17.60
CA VAL A 101 -1.64 9.66 -17.38
C VAL A 101 -0.35 9.19 -16.73
N SER A 102 0.79 9.81 -17.06
CA SER A 102 2.08 9.51 -16.41
C SER A 102 2.09 9.84 -14.92
N ARG A 103 1.31 10.84 -14.47
CA ARG A 103 1.13 11.15 -13.05
C ARG A 103 0.37 10.03 -12.35
N SER A 104 -0.80 9.63 -12.91
CA SER A 104 -1.60 8.52 -12.37
C SER A 104 -0.79 7.22 -12.30
N TYR A 105 0.07 6.95 -13.29
CA TYR A 105 0.98 5.81 -13.28
C TYR A 105 2.00 5.88 -12.13
N LYS A 106 2.66 7.02 -11.93
CA LYS A 106 3.62 7.22 -10.83
C LYS A 106 2.95 7.04 -9.46
N GLU A 107 1.73 7.54 -9.32
CA GLU A 107 0.90 7.39 -8.13
C GLU A 107 0.54 5.92 -7.87
N ALA A 108 0.10 5.18 -8.92
CA ALA A 108 -0.18 3.75 -8.83
C ALA A 108 1.07 2.94 -8.45
N LYS A 109 2.24 3.29 -9.01
CA LYS A 109 3.51 2.63 -8.67
C LYS A 109 3.90 2.88 -7.22
N MET A 110 3.76 4.12 -6.73
CA MET A 110 3.97 4.43 -5.31
C MET A 110 2.99 3.67 -4.42
N ALA A 111 1.71 3.58 -4.82
CA ALA A 111 0.70 2.82 -4.07
C ALA A 111 1.06 1.33 -3.99
N LEU A 112 1.59 0.74 -5.06
CA LEU A 112 2.05 -0.65 -5.08
C LEU A 112 3.22 -0.86 -4.10
N ASP A 113 4.23 -0.01 -4.15
CA ASP A 113 5.40 -0.08 -3.26
C ASP A 113 5.01 0.11 -1.79
N VAL A 114 4.23 1.16 -1.48
CA VAL A 114 3.73 1.44 -0.13
C VAL A 114 2.84 0.31 0.38
N GLY A 115 2.05 -0.30 -0.53
CA GLY A 115 1.26 -1.50 -0.24
C GLY A 115 2.13 -2.66 0.23
N LYS A 116 3.21 -2.96 -0.49
CA LYS A 116 4.16 -4.03 -0.12
C LYS A 116 4.84 -3.79 1.23
N ILE A 117 5.16 -2.55 1.54
CA ILE A 117 5.86 -2.18 2.79
C ILE A 117 4.93 -2.25 3.99
N PHE A 118 3.74 -1.63 3.89
CA PHE A 118 2.90 -1.34 5.06
C PHE A 118 1.56 -2.08 5.09
N TYR A 119 1.10 -2.59 3.94
CA TYR A 119 -0.23 -3.18 3.78
C TYR A 119 -0.17 -4.54 3.08
N SER A 120 0.81 -5.37 3.42
CA SER A 120 1.07 -6.68 2.79
C SER A 120 -0.11 -7.66 2.83
N ASN A 121 -1.07 -7.41 3.72
CA ASN A 121 -2.32 -8.17 3.84
C ASN A 121 -3.43 -7.69 2.89
N LYS A 122 -3.19 -6.61 2.12
CA LYS A 122 -4.15 -6.04 1.17
C LYS A 122 -3.72 -6.35 -0.25
N ASN A 123 -4.63 -6.91 -1.03
CA ASN A 123 -4.40 -7.15 -2.46
C ASN A 123 -4.72 -5.91 -3.32
N VAL A 124 -5.50 -4.98 -2.81
CA VAL A 124 -5.86 -3.73 -3.49
C VAL A 124 -5.40 -2.53 -2.68
N VAL A 125 -4.66 -1.61 -3.32
CA VAL A 125 -4.12 -0.41 -2.67
C VAL A 125 -4.37 0.82 -3.55
N ALA A 126 -5.11 1.79 -3.02
CA ALA A 126 -5.40 3.06 -3.66
C ALA A 126 -4.40 4.14 -3.22
N TYR A 127 -3.89 4.93 -4.16
CA TYR A 127 -2.95 6.03 -3.85
C TYR A 127 -3.50 7.05 -2.86
N ASN A 128 -4.77 7.41 -2.96
CA ASN A 128 -5.42 8.37 -2.08
C ASN A 128 -5.72 7.83 -0.66
N ARG A 129 -5.50 6.54 -0.41
CA ARG A 129 -5.72 5.88 0.89
C ARG A 129 -4.42 5.43 1.57
N LEU A 130 -3.26 5.87 1.09
CA LEU A 130 -1.96 5.49 1.65
C LEU A 130 -1.66 6.10 3.02
N GLY A 131 -2.36 7.19 3.38
CA GLY A 131 -2.17 7.85 4.66
C GLY A 131 -0.71 8.21 4.94
N ILE A 132 -0.26 7.96 6.17
CA ILE A 132 1.11 8.25 6.62
C ILE A 132 2.18 7.44 5.84
N GLY A 133 1.84 6.27 5.31
CA GLY A 133 2.76 5.45 4.51
C GLY A 133 3.31 6.22 3.30
N ARG A 134 2.49 7.07 2.67
CA ARG A 134 2.92 7.93 1.56
C ARG A 134 3.94 8.97 1.98
N LEU A 135 3.82 9.52 3.17
CA LEU A 135 4.78 10.50 3.69
C LEU A 135 6.12 9.83 3.97
N ILE A 136 6.09 8.70 4.67
CA ILE A 136 7.30 7.95 5.03
C ILE A 136 8.04 7.48 3.78
N TYR A 137 7.35 6.98 2.76
CA TYR A 137 7.96 6.54 1.51
C TYR A 137 8.73 7.63 0.75
N GLN A 138 8.43 8.91 1.02
CA GLN A 138 9.10 10.05 0.41
C GLN A 138 10.26 10.62 1.26
N LEU A 139 10.53 10.07 2.45
CA LEU A 139 11.61 10.54 3.30
C LEU A 139 12.98 10.12 2.73
N PRO A 140 13.97 11.01 2.74
CA PRO A 140 15.33 10.63 2.41
C PRO A 140 15.89 9.61 3.41
N ILE A 141 16.57 8.57 2.92
CA ILE A 141 17.14 7.52 3.78
C ILE A 141 18.07 8.09 4.88
N PRO A 142 18.95 9.09 4.61
CA PRO A 142 19.77 9.67 5.69
C PRO A 142 18.94 10.28 6.82
N LEU A 143 17.79 10.89 6.51
CA LEU A 143 16.88 11.42 7.52
C LEU A 143 16.24 10.30 8.34
N CYS A 144 15.87 9.21 7.69
CA CYS A 144 15.34 8.01 8.35
C CYS A 144 16.37 7.42 9.34
N GLN A 145 17.62 7.29 8.91
CA GLN A 145 18.72 6.77 9.74
C GLN A 145 18.98 7.66 10.96
N MET A 146 19.00 8.98 10.77
CA MET A 146 19.15 9.93 11.86
C MET A 146 18.01 9.81 12.89
N PHE A 147 16.77 9.78 12.43
CA PHE A 147 15.59 9.65 13.27
C PHE A 147 15.61 8.34 14.10
N ILE A 148 15.91 7.20 13.46
CA ILE A 148 15.99 5.91 14.18
C ILE A 148 17.09 5.91 15.23
N LYS A 149 18.25 6.51 14.92
CA LYS A 149 19.35 6.62 15.87
C LYS A 149 18.98 7.47 17.08
N GLU A 150 18.26 8.57 16.89
CA GLU A 150 17.78 9.46 17.98
C GLU A 150 16.76 8.75 18.87
N ILE A 151 15.80 8.01 18.28
CA ILE A 151 14.73 7.35 19.03
C ILE A 151 15.24 6.15 19.83
N PHE A 152 16.12 5.34 19.27
CA PHE A 152 16.53 4.06 19.87
C PHE A 152 17.95 4.07 20.46
N GLU A 153 18.63 5.22 20.52
CA GLU A 153 19.98 5.36 21.07
C GLU A 153 20.96 4.28 20.57
N GLY A 154 20.82 3.86 19.31
CA GLY A 154 21.65 2.85 18.67
C GLY A 154 21.19 1.40 18.87
N LYS A 155 20.06 1.16 19.54
CA LYS A 155 19.37 -0.15 19.53
C LYS A 155 18.31 -0.13 18.43
N ALA A 156 18.54 -0.92 17.38
CA ALA A 156 17.58 -0.98 16.29
C ALA A 156 16.29 -1.74 16.73
N PRO A 157 15.11 -1.40 16.19
CA PRO A 157 13.89 -2.20 16.35
C PRO A 157 14.04 -3.66 15.87
N ASP A 158 15.10 -3.97 15.14
CA ASP A 158 15.47 -5.30 14.69
C ASP A 158 15.92 -6.23 15.82
N ASP A 159 16.27 -5.66 16.97
CA ASP A 159 16.65 -6.42 18.17
C ASP A 159 15.43 -6.92 18.96
N PHE A 160 14.20 -6.58 18.54
CA PHE A 160 13.01 -7.11 19.19
C PHE A 160 12.68 -8.49 18.67
N ASP A 161 12.46 -9.41 19.61
CA ASP A 161 11.96 -10.75 19.29
C ASP A 161 10.53 -10.70 18.70
N ASP A 162 10.15 -11.77 18.01
CA ASP A 162 8.83 -11.90 17.36
C ASP A 162 7.68 -11.73 18.35
N GLU A 163 7.87 -12.16 19.61
CA GLU A 163 6.87 -12.02 20.66
C GLU A 163 6.64 -10.55 21.03
N THR A 164 7.71 -9.77 21.14
CA THR A 164 7.65 -8.33 21.41
C THR A 164 7.01 -7.59 20.25
N LEU A 165 7.42 -7.88 19.00
CA LEU A 165 6.82 -7.27 17.81
C LEU A 165 5.33 -7.61 17.66
N SER A 166 4.95 -8.86 17.93
CA SER A 166 3.55 -9.29 17.95
C SER A 166 2.74 -8.53 19.02
N THR A 167 3.30 -8.37 20.22
CA THR A 167 2.68 -7.62 21.31
C THR A 167 2.46 -6.15 20.93
N ILE A 168 3.46 -5.50 20.34
CA ILE A 168 3.39 -4.10 19.91
C ILE A 168 2.33 -3.93 18.81
N ASN A 169 2.36 -4.77 17.77
CA ASN A 169 1.41 -4.69 16.68
C ASN A 169 -0.02 -4.87 17.18
N LYS A 170 -0.25 -5.88 18.02
CA LYS A 170 -1.57 -6.15 18.60
C LYS A 170 -2.05 -5.02 19.50
N PHE A 171 -1.14 -4.37 20.23
CA PHE A 171 -1.47 -3.22 21.08
C PHE A 171 -1.90 -2.01 20.23
N PHE A 172 -1.23 -1.75 19.11
CA PHE A 172 -1.65 -0.71 18.16
C PHE A 172 -2.98 -1.04 17.46
N GLU A 173 -3.18 -2.30 17.04
CA GLU A 173 -4.44 -2.74 16.42
C GLU A 173 -5.65 -2.53 17.35
N ASN A 174 -5.45 -2.71 18.65
CA ASN A 174 -6.47 -2.52 19.67
C ASN A 174 -6.49 -1.10 20.25
N SER A 175 -5.99 -0.11 19.51
CA SER A 175 -6.02 1.31 19.89
C SER A 175 -5.47 1.57 21.32
N LEU A 176 -4.37 0.91 21.65
CA LEU A 176 -3.67 1.02 22.94
C LEU A 176 -4.50 0.50 24.15
N ASN A 177 -5.47 -0.37 23.90
CA ASN A 177 -6.30 -0.96 24.94
C ASN A 177 -5.65 -2.20 25.55
N VAL A 178 -5.14 -2.06 26.78
CA VAL A 178 -4.45 -3.14 27.52
C VAL A 178 -5.32 -4.36 27.71
N SER A 179 -6.60 -4.18 28.10
CA SER A 179 -7.50 -5.30 28.39
C SER A 179 -7.85 -6.10 27.14
N GLU A 180 -8.18 -5.42 26.06
CA GLU A 180 -8.50 -6.07 24.78
C GLU A 180 -7.26 -6.75 24.17
N THR A 181 -6.10 -6.11 24.25
CA THR A 181 -4.85 -6.69 23.75
C THR A 181 -4.46 -7.95 24.51
N SER A 182 -4.53 -7.93 25.85
CA SER A 182 -4.22 -9.11 26.65
C SER A 182 -5.17 -10.29 26.32
N ARG A 183 -6.46 -10.00 26.12
CA ARG A 183 -7.46 -11.00 25.73
C ARG A 183 -7.14 -11.63 24.38
N GLN A 184 -6.79 -10.79 23.36
CA GLN A 184 -6.48 -11.28 22.01
C GLN A 184 -5.13 -12.00 21.91
N LEU A 185 -4.18 -11.66 22.78
CA LEU A 185 -2.90 -12.38 22.90
C LEU A 185 -2.98 -13.64 23.79
N TYR A 186 -4.15 -13.91 24.41
CA TYR A 186 -4.34 -15.01 25.36
C TYR A 186 -3.36 -14.99 26.54
N ILE A 187 -3.01 -13.79 27.03
CA ILE A 187 -2.12 -13.58 28.18
C ILE A 187 -2.84 -12.82 29.30
N HIS A 188 -2.34 -12.98 30.53
CA HIS A 188 -2.83 -12.18 31.63
C HIS A 188 -2.49 -10.70 31.46
N ARG A 189 -3.39 -9.80 31.89
CA ARG A 189 -3.18 -8.35 31.83
C ARG A 189 -1.83 -7.91 32.40
N ASN A 190 -1.43 -8.46 33.55
CA ASN A 190 -0.17 -8.11 34.19
C ASN A 190 1.06 -8.53 33.34
N THR A 191 0.95 -9.61 32.59
CA THR A 191 1.99 -10.05 31.65
C THR A 191 2.15 -9.02 30.53
N LEU A 192 1.05 -8.51 29.98
CA LEU A 192 1.11 -7.46 28.96
C LEU A 192 1.73 -6.18 29.54
N VAL A 193 1.30 -5.75 30.74
CA VAL A 193 1.87 -4.55 31.40
C VAL A 193 3.37 -4.73 31.61
N TYR A 194 3.81 -5.89 32.09
CA TYR A 194 5.24 -6.19 32.25
C TYR A 194 6.02 -6.08 30.93
N ARG A 195 5.45 -6.58 29.81
CA ARG A 195 6.09 -6.45 28.49
C ARG A 195 6.20 -5.00 28.04
N LEU A 196 5.14 -4.20 28.25
CA LEU A 196 5.16 -2.76 27.95
C LEU A 196 6.18 -2.00 28.83
N ASP A 197 6.29 -2.34 30.12
CA ASP A 197 7.29 -1.75 31.03
C ASP A 197 8.72 -2.12 30.61
N LYS A 198 8.94 -3.37 30.17
CA LYS A 198 10.24 -3.81 29.64
C LYS A 198 10.60 -3.03 28.38
N LEU A 199 9.62 -2.83 27.49
CA LEU A 199 9.81 -2.05 26.26
C LEU A 199 10.15 -0.58 26.58
N GLN A 200 9.41 0.04 27.51
CA GLN A 200 9.69 1.39 27.96
C GLN A 200 11.11 1.53 28.53
N LYS A 201 11.55 0.57 29.35
CA LYS A 201 12.92 0.57 29.90
C LYS A 201 14.00 0.44 28.82
N SER A 202 13.72 -0.28 27.74
CA SER A 202 14.70 -0.49 26.67
C SER A 202 14.75 0.64 25.64
N THR A 203 13.65 1.37 25.45
CA THR A 203 13.50 2.38 24.40
C THR A 203 13.31 3.81 24.91
N GLY A 204 12.99 3.97 26.18
CA GLY A 204 12.57 5.26 26.76
C GLY A 204 11.14 5.68 26.44
N LEU A 205 10.42 4.94 25.57
CA LEU A 205 9.07 5.28 25.12
C LEU A 205 8.01 4.42 25.81
N ASP A 206 7.03 5.05 26.45
CA ASP A 206 5.87 4.36 27.03
C ASP A 206 4.71 4.29 26.03
N LEU A 207 4.47 3.14 25.44
CA LEU A 207 3.39 2.96 24.46
C LEU A 207 1.98 3.21 25.00
N ARG A 208 1.80 3.40 26.32
CA ARG A 208 0.53 3.82 26.95
C ARG A 208 0.33 5.34 26.88
N VAL A 209 1.40 6.10 26.60
CA VAL A 209 1.37 7.54 26.35
C VAL A 209 1.21 7.76 24.85
N PHE A 210 0.21 8.54 24.46
CA PHE A 210 -0.18 8.69 23.06
C PHE A 210 0.96 9.20 22.16
N ASP A 211 1.69 10.22 22.60
CA ASP A 211 2.79 10.82 21.83
C ASP A 211 3.96 9.85 21.65
N ASP A 212 4.30 9.09 22.71
CA ASP A 212 5.32 8.05 22.64
C ASP A 212 4.89 6.91 21.71
N ALA A 213 3.62 6.51 21.79
CA ALA A 213 3.05 5.47 20.95
C ALA A 213 3.08 5.87 19.47
N ILE A 214 2.74 7.12 19.12
CA ILE A 214 2.84 7.64 17.74
C ILE A 214 4.31 7.63 17.30
N THR A 215 5.21 8.16 18.11
CA THR A 215 6.65 8.20 17.80
C THR A 215 7.18 6.79 17.52
N PHE A 216 6.85 5.83 18.37
CA PHE A 216 7.23 4.44 18.20
C PHE A 216 6.63 3.81 16.94
N LYS A 217 5.34 4.08 16.66
CA LYS A 217 4.66 3.59 15.45
C LYS A 217 5.33 4.09 14.18
N ILE A 218 5.66 5.37 14.14
CA ILE A 218 6.36 5.99 13.01
C ILE A 218 7.76 5.36 12.86
N ALA A 219 8.48 5.17 13.96
CA ALA A 219 9.81 4.56 13.93
C ALA A 219 9.78 3.13 13.36
N LEU A 220 8.81 2.30 13.74
CA LEU A 220 8.63 0.97 13.15
C LEU A 220 8.34 1.04 11.64
N MET A 221 7.53 2.01 11.20
CA MET A 221 7.24 2.19 9.78
C MET A 221 8.50 2.64 9.01
N VAL A 222 9.28 3.56 9.59
CA VAL A 222 10.54 4.02 8.99
C VAL A 222 11.53 2.86 8.83
N VAL A 223 11.66 1.99 9.83
CA VAL A 223 12.52 0.80 9.73
C VAL A 223 12.07 -0.14 8.61
N LYS A 224 10.76 -0.43 8.50
CA LYS A 224 10.23 -1.26 7.40
C LYS A 224 10.54 -0.64 6.03
N TYR A 225 10.41 0.67 5.91
CA TYR A 225 10.73 1.40 4.69
C TYR A 225 12.22 1.30 4.34
N MET A 226 13.12 1.53 5.29
CA MET A 226 14.57 1.43 5.08
C MET A 226 14.97 0.04 4.61
N LYS A 227 14.49 -1.03 5.26
CA LYS A 227 14.73 -2.42 4.85
C LYS A 227 14.25 -2.70 3.42
N TYR A 228 13.08 -2.20 3.06
CA TYR A 228 12.57 -2.35 1.70
C TYR A 228 13.47 -1.67 0.68
N MET A 229 13.97 -0.46 0.98
CA MET A 229 14.87 0.26 0.07
C MET A 229 16.21 -0.46 -0.07
N GLU A 230 16.79 -0.95 1.02
CA GLU A 230 18.02 -1.77 0.99
C GLU A 230 17.85 -3.02 0.13
N SER A 231 16.69 -3.69 0.21
CA SER A 231 16.43 -4.87 -0.62
C SER A 231 16.29 -4.55 -2.11
N LYS A 232 15.89 -3.33 -2.46
CA LYS A 232 15.81 -2.86 -3.86
C LYS A 232 17.17 -2.51 -4.46
N ASP A 233 18.08 -1.98 -3.66
CA ASP A 233 19.42 -1.58 -4.12
C ASP A 233 20.35 -2.79 -4.31
N THR A 234 19.93 -3.98 -3.89
CA THR A 234 20.73 -5.22 -3.98
C THR A 234 20.45 -6.00 -5.28
N PHE A 235 19.54 -5.53 -6.13
CA PHE A 235 19.19 -6.07 -7.46
C PHE A 235 19.39 -5.03 -8.56
#